data_027ab8ed85b790cbe2ca8e6df0022f65
#
_entry.id   027ab8ed85b790cbe2ca8e6df0022f65
#
_cell.length_a   1.000
_cell.length_b   1.000
_cell.length_c   1.000
_cell.angle_alpha   90.00
_cell.angle_beta   90.00
_cell.angle_gamma   90.00
#
_symmetry.space_group_name_H-M   'P 1'
#
loop_
_entity.id
_entity.type
_entity.pdbx_description
1 polymer ?
#
loop_
_entity_poly.entity_id
_entity_poly.type
_entity_poly.pdbx_seq_one_letter_code
_entity_poly.pdbx_strand_id
1 'polypeptide(L)' 'MKISYDKLWKLMKKNKMNKGDLAKAAEVSDYTMGKLYREEPVSLEVMMKFCKIFHCDIGGVVEIVED' A
#
# COMPACT_ATOMS: atom_id res chain seq x y z
N MET A 1 13.41 9.69 -9.74
CA MET A 1 12.72 8.46 -9.30
C MET A 1 11.62 8.77 -8.32
N LYS A 2 10.60 7.98 -8.33
CA LYS A 2 9.48 8.15 -7.39
C LYS A 2 8.94 6.80 -6.96
N ILE A 3 8.19 6.81 -5.86
CA ILE A 3 7.51 5.62 -5.35
C ILE A 3 6.16 5.48 -6.07
N SER A 4 5.80 4.26 -6.41
CA SER A 4 4.48 3.93 -6.94
C SER A 4 3.84 2.84 -6.09
N TYR A 5 2.58 3.03 -5.74
CA TYR A 5 1.78 2.03 -5.00
C TYR A 5 0.71 1.40 -5.89
N ASP A 6 0.88 1.49 -7.19
CA ASP A 6 -0.11 0.93 -8.14
C ASP A 6 -0.36 -0.55 -7.90
N LYS A 7 0.68 -1.30 -7.55
CA LYS A 7 0.54 -2.72 -7.25
C LYS A 7 -0.36 -2.97 -6.05
N LEU A 8 -0.23 -2.11 -5.02
CA LEU A 8 -1.08 -2.19 -3.83
C LEU A 8 -2.55 -1.96 -4.20
N TRP A 9 -2.81 -0.94 -5.02
CA TRP A 9 -4.18 -0.62 -5.44
C TRP A 9 -4.79 -1.74 -6.28
N LYS A 10 -4.00 -2.40 -7.12
CA LYS A 10 -4.45 -3.55 -7.90
C LYS A 10 -4.81 -4.72 -7.00
N LEU A 11 -3.98 -5.01 -6.00
CA LEU A 11 -4.27 -6.08 -5.04
C LEU A 11 -5.56 -5.78 -4.26
N MET A 12 -5.72 -4.52 -3.85
CA MET A 12 -6.91 -4.08 -3.14
C MET A 12 -8.17 -4.36 -3.97
N LYS A 13 -8.17 -3.96 -5.23
CA LYS A 13 -9.30 -4.17 -6.14
C LYS A 13 -9.55 -5.65 -6.41
N LYS A 14 -8.48 -6.42 -6.59
CA LYS A 14 -8.57 -7.85 -6.82
C LYS A 14 -9.27 -8.55 -5.67
N ASN A 15 -9.07 -8.06 -4.45
CA ASN A 15 -9.66 -8.62 -3.25
C ASN A 15 -10.98 -7.93 -2.87
N LYS A 16 -11.54 -7.13 -3.76
CA LYS A 16 -12.82 -6.46 -3.58
C LYS A 16 -12.86 -5.57 -2.34
N MET A 17 -11.74 -4.92 -2.04
CA MET A 17 -11.63 -4.01 -0.91
C MET A 17 -11.64 -2.56 -1.42
N ASN A 18 -12.24 -1.66 -0.65
CA ASN A 18 -12.07 -0.24 -0.89
C ASN A 18 -10.96 0.28 0.03
N LYS A 19 -10.63 1.56 -0.10
CA LYS A 19 -9.53 2.15 0.68
C LYS A 19 -9.80 2.12 2.18
N GLY A 20 -11.06 2.31 2.58
CA GLY A 20 -11.44 2.22 3.98
C GLY A 20 -11.28 0.81 4.53
N ASP A 21 -11.62 -0.21 3.73
CA ASP A 21 -11.44 -1.60 4.12
C ASP A 21 -9.97 -1.93 4.32
N LEU A 22 -9.13 -1.43 3.41
CA LEU A 22 -7.69 -1.67 3.48
C LEU A 22 -7.10 -1.02 4.73
N ALA A 23 -7.47 0.22 5.02
CA ALA A 23 -6.97 0.94 6.18
C ALA A 23 -7.35 0.21 7.47
N LYS A 24 -8.57 -0.31 7.56
CA LYS A 24 -9.02 -1.08 8.72
C LYS A 24 -8.27 -2.39 8.86
N ALA A 25 -8.14 -3.13 7.77
CA ALA A 25 -7.48 -4.44 7.80
C ALA A 25 -6.01 -4.32 8.21
N ALA A 26 -5.33 -3.27 7.75
CA ALA A 26 -3.93 -3.05 8.04
C ALA A 26 -3.70 -2.25 9.33
N GLU A 27 -4.77 -1.74 9.93
CA GLU A 27 -4.68 -0.85 11.10
C GLU A 27 -3.76 0.34 10.82
N VAL A 28 -3.97 0.97 9.67
CA VAL A 28 -3.19 2.11 9.19
C VAL A 28 -4.03 3.37 9.33
N SER A 29 -3.42 4.44 9.87
CA SER A 29 -4.13 5.69 10.09
C SER A 29 -4.49 6.39 8.78
N ASP A 30 -5.48 7.28 8.84
CA ASP A 30 -5.86 8.10 7.69
C ASP A 30 -4.71 8.97 7.21
N TYR A 31 -3.88 9.44 8.15
CA TYR A 31 -2.70 10.23 7.81
C TYR A 31 -1.74 9.43 6.92
N THR A 32 -1.48 8.18 7.31
CA THR A 32 -0.59 7.30 6.54
C THR A 32 -1.22 6.93 5.20
N MET A 33 -2.52 6.66 5.19
CA MET A 33 -3.22 6.39 3.92
C MET A 33 -3.11 7.58 2.97
N GLY A 34 -3.19 8.80 3.52
CA GLY A 34 -3.01 10.02 2.72
C GLY A 34 -1.63 10.08 2.04
N LYS A 35 -0.60 9.64 2.75
CA LYS A 35 0.75 9.56 2.16
C LYS A 35 0.78 8.58 0.99
N LEU A 36 0.12 7.43 1.13
CA LEU A 36 0.04 6.45 0.06
C LEU A 36 -0.65 7.03 -1.18
N TYR A 37 -1.73 7.79 -0.96
CA TYR A 37 -2.46 8.42 -2.08
C TYR A 37 -1.60 9.44 -2.81
N ARG A 38 -0.70 10.11 -2.10
CA ARG A 38 0.20 11.11 -2.69
C ARG A 38 1.52 10.51 -3.16
N GLU A 39 1.65 9.19 -3.11
CA GLU A 39 2.87 8.48 -3.50
C GLU A 39 4.08 8.94 -2.71
N GLU A 40 3.90 9.18 -1.41
CA GLU A 40 4.96 9.55 -0.50
C GLU A 40 5.50 8.32 0.23
N PRO A 41 6.76 8.34 0.65
CA PRO A 41 7.33 7.21 1.40
C PRO A 41 6.61 6.97 2.73
N VAL A 42 6.43 5.70 3.06
CA VAL A 42 5.92 5.29 4.37
C VAL A 42 6.91 4.29 4.96
N SER A 43 6.74 3.96 6.24
CA SER A 43 7.67 3.06 6.92
C SER A 43 7.59 1.64 6.38
N LEU A 44 8.69 0.90 6.54
CA LEU A 44 8.71 -0.52 6.21
C LEU A 44 7.70 -1.29 7.05
N GLU A 45 7.47 -0.85 8.28
CA GLU A 45 6.46 -1.47 9.14
C GLU A 45 5.08 -1.44 8.50
N VAL A 46 4.71 -0.29 7.91
CA VAL A 46 3.44 -0.18 7.19
C VAL A 46 3.42 -1.11 6.00
N MET A 47 4.51 -1.18 5.25
CA MET A 47 4.63 -2.09 4.10
C MET A 47 4.46 -3.54 4.53
N MET A 48 5.04 -3.93 5.66
CA MET A 48 4.90 -5.28 6.19
C MET A 48 3.45 -5.64 6.49
N LYS A 49 2.67 -4.68 6.97
CA LYS A 49 1.26 -4.90 7.24
C LYS A 49 0.49 -5.25 5.96
N PHE A 50 0.77 -4.54 4.88
CA PHE A 50 0.14 -4.84 3.58
C PHE A 50 0.60 -6.18 3.03
N CYS A 51 1.90 -6.48 3.16
CA CYS A 51 2.44 -7.76 2.71
C CYS A 51 1.76 -8.92 3.44
N LYS A 52 1.50 -8.76 4.73
CA LYS A 52 0.82 -9.78 5.52
C LYS A 52 -0.62 -10.01 5.03
N ILE A 53 -1.33 -8.94 4.72
CA ILE A 53 -2.72 -9.03 4.24
C ILE A 53 -2.79 -9.77 2.91
N PHE A 54 -1.91 -9.43 1.98
CA PHE A 54 -1.97 -9.97 0.62
C PHE A 54 -1.02 -11.14 0.39
N HIS A 55 -0.34 -11.61 1.43
CA HIS A 55 0.58 -12.77 1.36
C HIS A 55 1.61 -12.60 0.24
N CYS A 56 2.30 -11.46 0.22
CA CYS A 56 3.29 -11.16 -0.80
C CYS A 56 4.52 -10.51 -0.19
N ASP A 57 5.56 -10.37 -0.99
CA ASP A 57 6.77 -9.65 -0.59
C ASP A 57 6.59 -8.16 -0.90
N ILE A 58 7.52 -7.34 -0.41
CA ILE A 58 7.43 -5.89 -0.56
C ILE A 58 7.32 -5.45 -2.02
N GLY A 59 8.00 -6.14 -2.93
CA GLY A 59 7.91 -5.85 -4.36
C GLY A 59 6.53 -6.11 -4.95
N GLY A 60 5.65 -6.75 -4.20
CA GLY A 60 4.26 -6.96 -4.61
C GLY A 60 3.33 -5.80 -4.26
N VAL A 61 3.78 -4.86 -3.42
CA VAL A 61 2.94 -3.72 -3.01
C VAL A 61 3.53 -2.37 -3.39
N VAL A 62 4.84 -2.27 -3.58
CA VAL A 62 5.50 -1.00 -3.87
C VAL A 62 6.53 -1.18 -4.98
N GLU A 63 6.78 -0.11 -5.70
CA GLU A 63 7.72 -0.12 -6.81
C GLU A 63 8.40 1.24 -6.90
N ILE A 64 9.68 1.25 -7.27
CA ILE A 64 10.40 2.49 -7.55
C ILE A 64 10.40 2.64 -9.07
N VAL A 65 9.88 3.74 -9.55
CA VAL A 65 9.77 4.00 -10.98
C VAL A 65 10.53 5.26 -11.36
N GLU A 66 10.98 5.32 -12.62
CA GLU A 66 11.60 6.52 -13.15
C GLU A 66 10.50 7.49 -13.58
N ASP A 67 10.74 8.76 -13.29
CA ASP A 67 9.83 9.81 -13.71
C ASP A 67 10.13 10.31 -15.14
#